data_ded5a6ea42c1625ed397c949408975eb
#
_entry.id   ded5a6ea42c1625ed397c949408975eb
#
_cell.length_a   1.000
_cell.length_b   1.000
_cell.length_c   1.000
_cell.angle_alpha   90.00
_cell.angle_beta   90.00
_cell.angle_gamma   90.00
#
_symmetry.space_group_name_H-M   'P 1'
#
loop_
_entity.id
_entity.type
_entity.pdbx_description
1 polymer ?
#
loop_
_entity_poly.entity_id
_entity_poly.type
_entity_poly.pdbx_seq_one_letter_code
_entity_poly.pdbx_strand_id
1 'polypeptide(L)'
;MVAELGAVQLDTISVLARSHELVAYSRLGALERSAIEAGYWSDPPNAFEYWSHAACILPLDSYPWFGFRRREFVARGYRWHDVPRQALKGVLKRLAAEGPLTANELGGAKAGAEWWNWSETKIAVEWLWDIGEVVVTRRAGWRRVYDLAERALPASLLELLPDDRACLTELVRRSGQTLGVGTTTDLADVHRLSSAQVRSVVAESGLVPVTVEGWPNGCYADPAALRSVDRPVTTATALLSPFDSLVWNRARTARLFGLEHRLEAYTPAAKRIHGYFAMPVLHKGELIARVDPGREGSTLVAKHVTFEVANGAVPRSAISGVATALKNASSWIGSTDIRIDRVTPDVARKPLLAALAR
;
A
#
# COMPACT_ATOMS: atom_id res chain seq x y z
N MET A 1 -0.80 0.14 13.61
CA MET A 1 -1.22 0.42 12.20
C MET A 1 -0.69 -0.62 11.20
N VAL A 2 0.64 -0.81 11.01
CA VAL A 2 1.12 -1.81 10.01
C VAL A 2 0.60 -3.21 10.30
N ALA A 3 0.63 -3.64 11.57
CA ALA A 3 0.10 -4.94 11.99
C ALA A 3 -1.40 -5.12 11.70
N GLU A 4 -2.20 -4.07 11.83
CA GLU A 4 -3.64 -4.09 11.54
C GLU A 4 -3.95 -4.09 10.04
N LEU A 5 -3.13 -3.38 9.25
CA LEU A 5 -3.27 -3.31 7.79
C LEU A 5 -2.68 -4.54 7.08
N GLY A 6 -1.84 -5.31 7.75
CA GLY A 6 -1.13 -6.46 7.19
C GLY A 6 -0.10 -6.13 6.11
N ALA A 7 -0.32 -5.08 5.32
CA ALA A 7 0.59 -4.61 4.28
C ALA A 7 0.34 -3.13 3.94
N VAL A 8 1.41 -2.38 3.70
CA VAL A 8 1.36 -1.00 3.23
C VAL A 8 2.19 -0.88 1.95
N GLN A 9 1.53 -0.59 0.84
CA GLN A 9 2.20 -0.55 -0.47
C GLN A 9 3.16 0.62 -0.57
N LEU A 10 4.35 0.32 -1.07
CA LEU A 10 5.37 1.28 -1.48
C LEU A 10 5.25 1.58 -2.97
N ASP A 11 5.26 2.85 -3.33
CA ASP A 11 5.25 3.28 -4.71
C ASP A 11 6.16 4.49 -4.93
N THR A 12 6.69 4.61 -6.15
CA THR A 12 7.56 5.74 -6.54
C THR A 12 6.79 7.01 -6.86
N ILE A 13 5.50 6.92 -7.19
CA ILE A 13 4.65 8.07 -7.45
C ILE A 13 4.48 8.86 -6.15
N SER A 14 4.85 10.13 -6.19
CA SER A 14 4.76 11.05 -5.06
C SER A 14 4.18 12.39 -5.56
N VAL A 15 2.89 12.62 -5.30
CA VAL A 15 2.21 13.86 -5.71
C VAL A 15 2.12 14.83 -4.54
N LEU A 16 1.42 14.49 -3.47
CA LEU A 16 1.44 15.25 -2.20
C LEU A 16 2.47 14.69 -1.24
N ALA A 17 2.53 13.37 -1.16
CA ALA A 17 3.43 12.57 -0.36
C ALA A 17 3.55 11.19 -0.99
N ARG A 18 4.41 10.31 -0.43
CA ARG A 18 4.52 8.92 -0.87
C ARG A 18 3.35 8.08 -0.37
N SER A 19 3.08 6.97 -1.04
CA SER A 19 1.94 6.10 -0.72
C SER A 19 1.86 5.71 0.76
N HIS A 20 2.96 5.26 1.35
CA HIS A 20 3.01 4.85 2.76
C HIS A 20 2.81 6.02 3.74
N GLU A 21 3.29 7.23 3.40
CA GLU A 21 3.04 8.45 4.18
C GLU A 21 1.55 8.82 4.14
N LEU A 22 0.92 8.74 2.96
CA LEU A 22 -0.52 9.01 2.77
C LEU A 22 -1.39 8.01 3.53
N VAL A 23 -0.99 6.73 3.57
CA VAL A 23 -1.69 5.69 4.34
C VAL A 23 -1.62 5.96 5.84
N ALA A 24 -0.47 6.41 6.35
CA ALA A 24 -0.32 6.83 7.74
C ALA A 24 -1.15 8.08 8.02
N TYR A 25 -1.06 9.10 7.17
CA TYR A 25 -1.82 10.34 7.29
C TYR A 25 -3.33 10.10 7.35
N SER A 26 -3.87 9.26 6.49
CA SER A 26 -5.32 9.01 6.43
C SER A 26 -5.88 8.35 7.70
N ARG A 27 -5.05 7.73 8.53
CA ARG A 27 -5.45 6.98 9.74
C ARG A 27 -5.03 7.64 11.05
N LEU A 28 -3.86 8.26 11.04
CA LEU A 28 -3.24 8.83 12.25
C LEU A 28 -3.29 10.36 12.28
N GLY A 29 -3.77 10.98 11.19
CA GLY A 29 -3.82 12.44 11.06
C GLY A 29 -2.49 13.05 10.61
N ALA A 30 -2.35 14.35 10.80
CA ALA A 30 -1.24 15.18 10.32
C ALA A 30 0.03 15.02 11.18
N LEU A 31 0.60 13.80 11.19
CA LEU A 31 1.89 13.56 11.80
C LEU A 31 3.03 14.13 10.94
N GLU A 32 4.10 14.56 11.60
CA GLU A 32 5.34 14.91 10.91
C GLU A 32 5.86 13.72 10.08
N ARG A 33 6.34 14.01 8.87
CA ARG A 33 6.81 12.96 7.95
C ARG A 33 7.97 12.16 8.55
N SER A 34 8.87 12.80 9.27
CA SER A 34 9.96 12.15 10.01
C SER A 34 9.46 11.16 11.06
N ALA A 35 8.36 11.48 11.75
CA ALA A 35 7.73 10.56 12.71
C ALA A 35 7.07 9.37 12.01
N ILE A 36 6.45 9.60 10.84
CA ILE A 36 5.89 8.52 10.00
C ILE A 36 7.01 7.58 9.55
N GLU A 37 8.10 8.11 9.02
CA GLU A 37 9.27 7.33 8.57
C GLU A 37 9.89 6.55 9.73
N ALA A 38 10.09 7.18 10.89
CA ALA A 38 10.59 6.52 12.10
C ALA A 38 9.65 5.40 12.60
N GLY A 39 8.35 5.56 12.43
CA GLY A 39 7.36 4.54 12.77
C GLY A 39 7.42 3.31 11.88
N TYR A 40 7.77 3.46 10.61
CA TYR A 40 7.96 2.33 9.68
C TYR A 40 9.35 1.69 9.79
N TRP A 41 10.37 2.51 10.00
CA TRP A 41 11.78 2.13 9.95
C TRP A 41 12.46 2.29 11.33
N SER A 42 11.83 1.67 12.35
CA SER A 42 12.31 1.71 13.73
C SER A 42 13.62 0.93 13.92
N ASP A 43 14.30 1.24 15.00
CA ASP A 43 15.44 0.47 15.50
C ASP A 43 15.18 0.15 16.99
N PRO A 44 15.01 -1.13 17.40
CA PRO A 44 15.03 -2.33 16.54
C PRO A 44 13.86 -2.34 15.53
N PRO A 45 13.99 -3.06 14.39
CA PRO A 45 12.98 -3.06 13.36
C PRO A 45 11.67 -3.74 13.82
N ASN A 46 10.54 -3.13 13.45
CA ASN A 46 9.20 -3.65 13.66
C ASN A 46 8.50 -4.06 12.36
N ALA A 47 9.14 -3.77 11.22
CA ALA A 47 8.65 -4.03 9.89
C ALA A 47 9.80 -4.38 8.94
N PHE A 48 9.45 -4.98 7.80
CA PHE A 48 10.38 -5.25 6.70
C PHE A 48 9.71 -5.02 5.36
N GLU A 49 10.49 -4.80 4.30
CA GLU A 49 9.97 -4.73 2.94
C GLU A 49 9.99 -6.10 2.27
N TYR A 50 8.89 -6.46 1.64
CA TYR A 50 8.84 -7.64 0.79
C TYR A 50 7.68 -7.59 -0.22
N TRP A 51 7.63 -8.58 -1.09
CA TRP A 51 6.54 -8.77 -2.04
C TRP A 51 5.30 -9.32 -1.35
N SER A 52 4.20 -8.56 -1.39
CA SER A 52 2.87 -8.92 -0.93
C SER A 52 1.84 -8.55 -2.01
N HIS A 53 0.93 -7.63 -1.77
CA HIS A 53 0.07 -7.06 -2.84
C HIS A 53 0.91 -6.47 -3.99
N ALA A 54 1.96 -5.78 -3.64
CA ALA A 54 3.05 -5.27 -4.47
C ALA A 54 4.33 -5.28 -3.63
N ALA A 55 5.30 -4.40 -3.89
CA ALA A 55 6.34 -4.09 -2.91
C ALA A 55 5.69 -3.39 -1.71
N CYS A 56 5.74 -3.98 -0.53
CA CYS A 56 5.07 -3.51 0.67
C CYS A 56 5.99 -3.45 1.88
N ILE A 57 5.64 -2.57 2.83
CA ILE A 57 6.06 -2.66 4.23
C ILE A 57 5.14 -3.68 4.90
N LEU A 58 5.71 -4.66 5.56
CA LEU A 58 5.02 -5.76 6.22
C LEU A 58 5.39 -5.80 7.71
N PRO A 59 4.48 -6.23 8.61
CA PRO A 59 4.81 -6.46 10.00
C PRO A 59 5.95 -7.48 10.13
N LEU A 60 6.92 -7.24 11.01
CA LEU A 60 8.11 -8.09 11.14
C LEU A 60 7.77 -9.53 11.48
N ASP A 61 6.75 -9.75 12.31
CA ASP A 61 6.26 -11.08 12.72
C ASP A 61 5.62 -11.88 11.56
N SER A 62 5.39 -11.22 10.41
CA SER A 62 4.92 -11.90 9.20
C SER A 62 6.04 -12.52 8.37
N TYR A 63 7.32 -12.23 8.68
CA TYR A 63 8.47 -12.69 7.90
C TYR A 63 8.48 -14.21 7.65
N PRO A 64 8.27 -15.10 8.65
CA PRO A 64 8.29 -16.55 8.41
C PRO A 64 7.23 -17.00 7.39
N TRP A 65 6.07 -16.37 7.39
CA TRP A 65 4.91 -16.77 6.59
C TRP A 65 5.08 -16.49 5.10
N PHE A 66 6.05 -15.67 4.71
CA PHE A 66 6.46 -15.50 3.32
C PHE A 66 7.50 -16.53 2.86
N GLY A 67 7.82 -17.55 3.69
CA GLY A 67 8.73 -18.65 3.37
C GLY A 67 8.34 -19.38 2.09
N PHE A 68 7.05 -19.65 1.87
CA PHE A 68 6.57 -20.25 0.62
C PHE A 68 6.98 -19.44 -0.62
N ARG A 69 6.90 -18.12 -0.58
CA ARG A 69 7.26 -17.25 -1.71
C ARG A 69 8.77 -17.24 -1.97
N ARG A 70 9.59 -17.26 -0.92
CA ARG A 70 11.04 -17.41 -1.04
C ARG A 70 11.41 -18.74 -1.70
N ARG A 71 10.74 -19.83 -1.33
CA ARG A 71 10.90 -21.16 -1.96
C ARG A 71 10.44 -21.13 -3.43
N GLU A 72 9.33 -20.48 -3.74
CA GLU A 72 8.89 -20.28 -5.14
C GLU A 72 9.91 -19.50 -5.97
N PHE A 73 10.52 -18.44 -5.41
CA PHE A 73 11.59 -17.72 -6.09
C PHE A 73 12.79 -18.62 -6.35
N VAL A 74 13.27 -19.34 -5.35
CA VAL A 74 14.39 -20.30 -5.52
C VAL A 74 14.09 -21.32 -6.60
N ALA A 75 12.92 -21.94 -6.58
CA ALA A 75 12.51 -22.96 -7.54
C ALA A 75 12.38 -22.44 -8.98
N ARG A 76 11.89 -21.21 -9.14
CA ARG A 76 11.67 -20.57 -10.45
C ARG A 76 12.96 -19.98 -11.04
N GLY A 77 13.92 -19.59 -10.21
CA GLY A 77 15.05 -18.75 -10.60
C GLY A 77 14.67 -17.30 -10.84
N TYR A 78 15.67 -16.45 -11.09
CA TYR A 78 15.44 -15.03 -11.39
C TYR A 78 14.88 -14.86 -12.80
N ARG A 79 13.77 -14.17 -12.92
CA ARG A 79 12.94 -14.19 -14.15
C ARG A 79 13.57 -13.43 -15.34
N TRP A 80 14.35 -12.40 -15.06
CA TRP A 80 14.72 -11.43 -16.08
C TRP A 80 16.21 -11.45 -16.43
N HIS A 81 17.04 -12.06 -15.60
CA HIS A 81 18.49 -12.06 -15.75
C HIS A 81 19.09 -13.34 -15.16
N ASP A 82 20.17 -13.82 -15.75
CA ASP A 82 21.03 -14.77 -15.06
C ASP A 82 21.74 -14.06 -13.91
N VAL A 83 21.75 -14.69 -12.73
CA VAL A 83 22.38 -14.12 -11.55
C VAL A 83 23.81 -14.64 -11.42
N PRO A 84 24.84 -13.80 -11.62
CA PRO A 84 26.22 -14.23 -11.57
C PRO A 84 26.59 -14.66 -10.15
N ARG A 85 27.03 -15.92 -9.98
CA ARG A 85 27.43 -16.48 -8.67
C ARG A 85 28.51 -15.65 -7.97
N GLN A 86 29.41 -15.06 -8.72
CA GLN A 86 30.49 -14.20 -8.18
C GLN A 86 29.91 -12.92 -7.58
N ALA A 87 28.91 -12.30 -8.23
CA ALA A 87 28.23 -11.11 -7.71
C ALA A 87 27.47 -11.41 -6.41
N LEU A 88 26.78 -12.56 -6.32
CA LEU A 88 26.13 -13.00 -5.08
C LEU A 88 27.11 -13.09 -3.92
N LYS A 89 28.23 -13.81 -4.09
CA LYS A 89 29.27 -13.94 -3.08
C LYS A 89 29.89 -12.59 -2.71
N GLY A 90 30.08 -11.71 -3.70
CA GLY A 90 30.58 -10.35 -3.48
C GLY A 90 29.68 -9.51 -2.61
N VAL A 91 28.37 -9.52 -2.89
CA VAL A 91 27.35 -8.80 -2.11
C VAL A 91 27.32 -9.30 -0.66
N LEU A 92 27.20 -10.62 -0.44
CA LEU A 92 27.15 -11.20 0.90
C LEU A 92 28.43 -10.89 1.71
N LYS A 93 29.61 -11.03 1.09
CA LYS A 93 30.90 -10.68 1.72
C LYS A 93 30.95 -9.23 2.16
N ARG A 94 30.50 -8.31 1.31
CA ARG A 94 30.50 -6.87 1.66
C ARG A 94 29.53 -6.57 2.77
N LEU A 95 28.30 -7.08 2.72
CA LEU A 95 27.33 -6.91 3.79
C LEU A 95 27.83 -7.48 5.12
N ALA A 96 28.52 -8.63 5.10
CA ALA A 96 29.12 -9.22 6.31
C ALA A 96 30.23 -8.33 6.90
N ALA A 97 31.08 -7.75 6.06
CA ALA A 97 32.25 -6.96 6.47
C ALA A 97 31.91 -5.50 6.82
N GLU A 98 31.03 -4.87 6.04
CA GLU A 98 30.79 -3.42 6.09
C GLU A 98 29.48 -3.05 6.79
N GLY A 99 28.60 -4.02 7.04
CA GLY A 99 27.27 -3.77 7.60
C GLY A 99 26.19 -3.51 6.54
N PRO A 100 25.06 -2.89 6.94
CA PRO A 100 23.95 -2.60 6.04
C PRO A 100 24.31 -1.57 4.98
N LEU A 101 24.04 -1.86 3.71
CA LEU A 101 24.41 -1.03 2.55
C LEU A 101 23.24 -0.86 1.58
N THR A 102 23.21 0.30 0.92
CA THR A 102 22.34 0.51 -0.27
C THR A 102 22.93 -0.19 -1.50
N ALA A 103 22.10 -0.41 -2.53
CA ALA A 103 22.60 -0.97 -3.78
C ALA A 103 23.73 -0.13 -4.42
N ASN A 104 23.69 1.20 -4.27
CA ASN A 104 24.75 2.08 -4.79
C ASN A 104 26.07 1.89 -4.03
N GLU A 105 26.03 1.81 -2.71
CA GLU A 105 27.21 1.53 -1.87
C GLU A 105 27.80 0.17 -2.17
N LEU A 106 26.97 -0.82 -2.50
CA LEU A 106 27.40 -2.13 -3.01
C LEU A 106 28.04 -2.08 -4.41
N GLY A 107 28.09 -0.93 -5.06
CA GLY A 107 28.58 -0.80 -6.43
C GLY A 107 27.53 -1.10 -7.51
N GLY A 108 26.26 -1.17 -7.11
CA GLY A 108 25.11 -1.47 -7.98
C GLY A 108 24.56 -0.26 -8.73
N ALA A 109 25.42 0.70 -9.14
CA ALA A 109 24.99 1.81 -9.98
C ALA A 109 24.45 1.30 -11.33
N LYS A 110 23.55 2.08 -11.97
CA LYS A 110 23.04 1.76 -13.31
C LYS A 110 24.20 1.63 -14.31
N ALA A 111 24.18 0.57 -15.11
CA ALA A 111 25.18 0.33 -16.14
C ALA A 111 24.89 1.06 -17.48
N GLY A 112 23.86 1.96 -17.55
CA GLY A 112 23.48 2.69 -18.76
C GLY A 112 22.30 3.63 -18.57
N ALA A 113 21.86 4.30 -19.65
CA ALA A 113 20.79 5.29 -19.64
C ALA A 113 19.38 4.68 -19.47
N GLU A 114 19.20 3.43 -19.84
CA GLU A 114 17.90 2.75 -19.79
C GLU A 114 17.58 2.23 -18.38
N TRP A 115 16.32 2.32 -17.95
CA TRP A 115 15.92 2.01 -16.59
C TRP A 115 16.03 0.51 -16.24
N TRP A 116 16.08 -0.38 -17.22
CA TRP A 116 16.24 -1.85 -17.05
C TRP A 116 17.69 -2.35 -17.12
N ASN A 117 18.65 -1.50 -17.47
CA ASN A 117 20.08 -1.85 -17.48
C ASN A 117 20.64 -1.86 -16.06
N TRP A 118 20.41 -2.95 -15.36
CA TRP A 118 20.92 -3.16 -14.02
C TRP A 118 22.32 -3.74 -14.04
N SER A 119 23.18 -3.30 -13.13
CA SER A 119 24.47 -3.93 -12.90
C SER A 119 24.29 -5.32 -12.30
N GLU A 120 25.27 -6.20 -12.49
CA GLU A 120 25.29 -7.56 -11.88
C GLU A 120 25.10 -7.49 -10.35
N THR A 121 25.70 -6.50 -9.69
CA THR A 121 25.54 -6.27 -8.24
C THR A 121 24.10 -5.93 -7.89
N LYS A 122 23.42 -5.09 -8.69
CA LYS A 122 22.00 -4.76 -8.46
C LYS A 122 21.11 -5.99 -8.64
N ILE A 123 21.36 -6.78 -9.69
CA ILE A 123 20.64 -8.04 -9.92
C ILE A 123 20.88 -9.00 -8.76
N ALA A 124 22.13 -9.14 -8.30
CA ALA A 124 22.48 -10.04 -7.22
C ALA A 124 21.80 -9.65 -5.88
N VAL A 125 21.82 -8.38 -5.49
CA VAL A 125 21.21 -7.95 -4.24
C VAL A 125 19.68 -8.05 -4.25
N GLU A 126 19.02 -7.78 -5.38
CA GLU A 126 17.57 -7.97 -5.51
C GLU A 126 17.20 -9.46 -5.47
N TRP A 127 18.01 -10.32 -6.10
CA TRP A 127 17.81 -11.76 -6.00
C TRP A 127 17.98 -12.29 -4.56
N LEU A 128 19.03 -11.86 -3.86
CA LEU A 128 19.24 -12.23 -2.46
C LEU A 128 18.09 -11.74 -1.57
N TRP A 129 17.50 -10.60 -1.89
CA TRP A 129 16.31 -10.09 -1.21
C TRP A 129 15.06 -10.93 -1.55
N ASP A 130 14.86 -11.31 -2.81
CA ASP A 130 13.74 -12.16 -3.23
C ASP A 130 13.75 -13.52 -2.51
N ILE A 131 14.94 -14.12 -2.32
CA ILE A 131 15.08 -15.44 -1.67
C ILE A 131 15.25 -15.34 -0.14
N GLY A 132 15.38 -14.12 0.42
CA GLY A 132 15.42 -13.86 1.85
C GLY A 132 16.79 -14.03 2.52
N GLU A 133 17.89 -14.16 1.76
CA GLU A 133 19.25 -14.11 2.30
C GLU A 133 19.61 -12.70 2.82
N VAL A 134 19.06 -11.68 2.18
CA VAL A 134 19.11 -10.30 2.66
C VAL A 134 17.70 -9.76 2.88
N VAL A 135 17.59 -8.77 3.75
CA VAL A 135 16.34 -8.12 4.10
C VAL A 135 16.48 -6.59 4.01
N VAL A 136 15.34 -5.92 3.93
CA VAL A 136 15.23 -4.47 3.98
C VAL A 136 14.33 -4.11 5.15
N THR A 137 14.91 -3.58 6.22
CA THR A 137 14.21 -3.13 7.43
C THR A 137 14.26 -1.63 7.60
N ARG A 138 14.97 -0.92 6.71
CA ARG A 138 15.05 0.55 6.69
C ARG A 138 15.39 1.09 5.30
N ARG A 139 15.20 2.39 5.14
CA ARG A 139 15.60 3.14 3.95
C ARG A 139 16.51 4.31 4.29
N ALA A 140 17.41 4.68 3.37
CA ALA A 140 18.17 5.92 3.39
C ALA A 140 17.60 6.85 2.31
N GLY A 141 16.82 7.84 2.72
CA GLY A 141 15.92 8.56 1.82
C GLY A 141 14.94 7.59 1.18
N TRP A 142 14.92 7.49 -0.17
CA TRP A 142 14.07 6.52 -0.86
C TRP A 142 14.80 5.23 -1.27
N ARG A 143 16.05 5.04 -0.88
CA ARG A 143 16.86 3.87 -1.24
C ARG A 143 16.72 2.78 -0.19
N ARG A 144 16.49 1.54 -0.62
CA ARG A 144 16.55 0.36 0.25
C ARG A 144 17.95 0.23 0.83
N VAL A 145 18.02 -0.05 2.12
CA VAL A 145 19.24 -0.48 2.81
C VAL A 145 19.11 -1.97 3.05
N TYR A 146 19.98 -2.74 2.41
CA TYR A 146 20.01 -4.20 2.48
C TYR A 146 20.92 -4.63 3.61
N ASP A 147 20.50 -5.64 4.34
CA ASP A 147 21.28 -6.26 5.41
C ASP A 147 21.13 -7.78 5.37
N LEU A 148 22.08 -8.52 5.95
CA LEU A 148 21.96 -9.96 6.11
C LEU A 148 20.75 -10.27 6.99
N ALA A 149 19.94 -11.24 6.59
CA ALA A 149 18.75 -11.63 7.35
C ALA A 149 19.11 -12.06 8.77
N GLU A 150 20.19 -12.81 8.94
CA GLU A 150 20.69 -13.30 10.22
C GLU A 150 21.13 -12.18 11.19
N ARG A 151 21.51 -11.01 10.69
CA ARG A 151 21.89 -9.85 11.50
C ARG A 151 20.70 -8.95 11.80
N ALA A 152 19.81 -8.75 10.84
CA ALA A 152 18.74 -7.77 10.91
C ALA A 152 17.46 -8.29 11.58
N LEU A 153 17.28 -9.62 11.64
CA LEU A 153 16.06 -10.23 12.15
C LEU A 153 16.33 -11.01 13.45
N PRO A 154 15.37 -11.04 14.38
CA PRO A 154 15.44 -11.91 15.54
C PRO A 154 15.58 -13.41 15.14
N ALA A 155 16.45 -14.14 15.83
CA ALA A 155 16.67 -15.56 15.57
C ALA A 155 15.38 -16.39 15.59
N SER A 156 14.45 -16.07 16.50
CA SER A 156 13.15 -16.74 16.59
C SER A 156 12.31 -16.66 15.31
N LEU A 157 12.46 -15.60 14.49
CA LEU A 157 11.78 -15.48 13.21
C LEU A 157 12.49 -16.29 12.10
N LEU A 158 13.79 -16.45 12.20
CA LEU A 158 14.59 -17.21 11.25
C LEU A 158 14.48 -18.73 11.48
N GLU A 159 14.35 -19.14 12.74
CA GLU A 159 14.19 -20.54 13.16
C GLU A 159 12.76 -21.07 12.87
N LEU A 160 11.76 -20.18 12.76
CA LEU A 160 10.40 -20.55 12.39
C LEU A 160 10.31 -20.82 10.89
N LEU A 161 10.33 -22.08 10.49
CA LEU A 161 10.35 -22.54 9.09
C LEU A 161 9.03 -23.28 8.73
N PRO A 162 7.89 -22.59 8.65
CA PRO A 162 6.62 -23.21 8.32
C PRO A 162 6.64 -23.76 6.88
N ASP A 163 5.93 -24.87 6.67
CA ASP A 163 5.69 -25.38 5.33
C ASP A 163 4.76 -24.46 4.53
N ASP A 164 4.57 -24.73 3.24
CA ASP A 164 3.77 -23.86 2.36
C ASP A 164 2.31 -23.80 2.81
N ARG A 165 1.75 -24.92 3.32
CA ARG A 165 0.37 -24.96 3.80
C ARG A 165 0.18 -24.08 5.02
N ALA A 166 1.06 -24.17 5.99
CA ALA A 166 1.05 -23.32 7.19
C ALA A 166 1.24 -21.83 6.84
N CYS A 167 2.15 -21.53 5.90
CA CYS A 167 2.33 -20.17 5.37
C CYS A 167 1.03 -19.62 4.79
N LEU A 168 0.40 -20.35 3.89
CA LEU A 168 -0.82 -19.94 3.22
C LEU A 168 -1.99 -19.78 4.20
N THR A 169 -2.15 -20.72 5.14
CA THR A 169 -3.20 -20.68 6.18
C THR A 169 -3.09 -19.41 7.01
N GLU A 170 -1.89 -19.09 7.47
CA GLU A 170 -1.66 -17.89 8.28
C GLU A 170 -1.86 -16.60 7.48
N LEU A 171 -1.37 -16.54 6.23
CA LEU A 171 -1.59 -15.35 5.38
C LEU A 171 -3.08 -15.15 5.04
N VAL A 172 -3.84 -16.22 4.82
CA VAL A 172 -5.31 -16.13 4.62
C VAL A 172 -5.99 -15.65 5.89
N ARG A 173 -5.60 -16.14 7.07
CA ARG A 173 -6.10 -15.66 8.36
C ARG A 173 -5.84 -14.16 8.52
N ARG A 174 -4.61 -13.70 8.27
CA ARG A 174 -4.23 -12.27 8.32
C ARG A 174 -4.98 -11.43 7.30
N SER A 175 -5.21 -11.95 6.09
CA SER A 175 -6.06 -11.28 5.09
C SER A 175 -7.48 -11.06 5.62
N GLY A 176 -8.07 -12.07 6.27
CA GLY A 176 -9.39 -11.95 6.88
C GLY A 176 -9.43 -10.91 8.00
N GLN A 177 -8.42 -10.88 8.86
CA GLN A 177 -8.31 -9.87 9.91
C GLN A 177 -8.21 -8.45 9.36
N THR A 178 -7.41 -8.26 8.30
CA THR A 178 -7.25 -6.96 7.62
C THR A 178 -8.55 -6.49 6.97
N LEU A 179 -9.27 -7.39 6.32
CA LEU A 179 -10.47 -7.05 5.55
C LEU A 179 -11.75 -7.04 6.38
N GLY A 180 -11.77 -7.73 7.52
CA GLY A 180 -12.96 -8.01 8.32
C GLY A 180 -13.87 -9.04 7.66
N VAL A 181 -14.30 -8.79 6.42
CA VAL A 181 -15.08 -9.70 5.56
C VAL A 181 -14.57 -9.59 4.11
N GLY A 182 -14.52 -10.70 3.40
CA GLY A 182 -14.08 -10.72 2.00
C GLY A 182 -14.49 -11.99 1.27
N THR A 183 -14.53 -11.91 -0.04
CA THR A 183 -14.61 -13.06 -0.92
C THR A 183 -13.27 -13.79 -0.97
N THR A 184 -13.25 -15.02 -1.48
CA THR A 184 -11.99 -15.74 -1.73
C THR A 184 -10.99 -14.92 -2.56
N THR A 185 -11.47 -14.14 -3.54
CA THR A 185 -10.62 -13.29 -4.37
C THR A 185 -10.11 -12.06 -3.62
N ASP A 186 -10.90 -11.50 -2.70
CA ASP A 186 -10.46 -10.39 -1.85
C ASP A 186 -9.36 -10.83 -0.89
N LEU A 187 -9.54 -11.99 -0.23
CA LEU A 187 -8.54 -12.59 0.64
C LEU A 187 -7.22 -12.87 -0.09
N ALA A 188 -7.33 -13.39 -1.31
CA ALA A 188 -6.17 -13.67 -2.16
C ALA A 188 -5.38 -12.40 -2.52
N ASP A 189 -6.08 -11.30 -2.80
CA ASP A 189 -5.49 -10.05 -3.30
C ASP A 189 -4.57 -9.39 -2.28
N VAL A 190 -4.84 -9.50 -0.96
CA VAL A 190 -4.03 -8.87 0.10
C VAL A 190 -2.56 -9.26 0.00
N HIS A 191 -2.28 -10.53 -0.26
CA HIS A 191 -0.90 -11.05 -0.34
C HIS A 191 -0.56 -11.63 -1.71
N ARG A 192 -1.32 -11.29 -2.76
CA ARG A 192 -1.14 -11.83 -4.14
C ARG A 192 -1.06 -13.35 -4.18
N LEU A 193 -1.93 -14.00 -3.43
CA LEU A 193 -2.17 -15.43 -3.55
C LEU A 193 -3.09 -15.73 -4.74
N SER A 194 -3.09 -16.95 -5.22
CA SER A 194 -4.12 -17.41 -6.14
C SER A 194 -5.40 -17.77 -5.37
N SER A 195 -6.56 -17.64 -6.01
CA SER A 195 -7.81 -18.09 -5.41
C SER A 195 -7.82 -19.60 -5.12
N ALA A 196 -7.03 -20.39 -5.85
CA ALA A 196 -6.86 -21.81 -5.58
C ALA A 196 -6.09 -22.05 -4.26
N GLN A 197 -5.01 -21.31 -4.01
CA GLN A 197 -4.28 -21.35 -2.75
C GLN A 197 -5.19 -20.98 -1.57
N VAL A 198 -5.99 -19.92 -1.68
CA VAL A 198 -6.93 -19.54 -0.61
C VAL A 198 -7.95 -20.66 -0.37
N ARG A 199 -8.60 -21.18 -1.41
CA ARG A 199 -9.57 -22.28 -1.26
C ARG A 199 -9.00 -23.54 -0.62
N SER A 200 -7.72 -23.83 -0.82
CA SER A 200 -7.08 -25.02 -0.26
C SER A 200 -6.85 -24.95 1.25
N VAL A 201 -6.87 -23.75 1.85
CA VAL A 201 -6.51 -23.54 3.27
C VAL A 201 -7.53 -22.75 4.08
N VAL A 202 -8.51 -22.09 3.46
CA VAL A 202 -9.41 -21.16 4.14
C VAL A 202 -10.20 -21.81 5.28
N ALA A 203 -10.54 -23.08 5.17
CA ALA A 203 -11.23 -23.83 6.23
C ALA A 203 -10.38 -24.00 7.49
N GLU A 204 -9.06 -23.93 7.37
CA GLU A 204 -8.10 -24.07 8.48
C GLU A 204 -7.66 -22.71 9.03
N SER A 205 -7.99 -21.61 8.33
CA SER A 205 -7.55 -20.26 8.69
C SER A 205 -8.27 -19.65 9.91
N GLY A 206 -9.32 -20.30 10.41
CA GLY A 206 -10.16 -19.78 11.50
C GLY A 206 -11.15 -18.71 11.06
N LEU A 207 -11.21 -18.39 9.76
CA LEU A 207 -12.26 -17.54 9.21
C LEU A 207 -13.57 -18.31 9.10
N VAL A 208 -14.69 -17.64 9.35
CA VAL A 208 -16.02 -18.25 9.26
C VAL A 208 -16.70 -17.95 7.95
N PRO A 209 -17.36 -18.93 7.30
CA PRO A 209 -18.14 -18.68 6.10
C PRO A 209 -19.36 -17.81 6.44
N VAL A 210 -19.64 -16.83 5.62
CA VAL A 210 -20.75 -15.89 5.77
C VAL A 210 -21.44 -15.63 4.44
N THR A 211 -22.71 -15.21 4.50
CA THR A 211 -23.43 -14.65 3.35
C THR A 211 -23.54 -13.14 3.55
N VAL A 212 -23.16 -12.37 2.55
CA VAL A 212 -23.29 -10.91 2.53
C VAL A 212 -24.27 -10.54 1.43
N GLU A 213 -25.30 -9.76 1.78
CA GLU A 213 -26.31 -9.32 0.83
C GLU A 213 -25.67 -8.56 -0.36
N GLY A 214 -26.04 -8.91 -1.56
CA GLY A 214 -25.49 -8.30 -2.79
C GLY A 214 -24.08 -8.74 -3.16
N TRP A 215 -23.45 -9.65 -2.38
CA TRP A 215 -22.13 -10.16 -2.72
C TRP A 215 -22.18 -11.58 -3.33
N PRO A 216 -21.14 -11.97 -4.09
CA PRO A 216 -21.07 -13.34 -4.59
C PRO A 216 -20.89 -14.35 -3.43
N ASN A 217 -21.26 -15.61 -3.67
CA ASN A 217 -21.03 -16.70 -2.73
C ASN A 217 -19.53 -16.92 -2.43
N GLY A 218 -19.24 -17.56 -1.29
CA GLY A 218 -17.87 -17.84 -0.87
C GLY A 218 -17.21 -16.65 -0.17
N CYS A 219 -17.97 -15.96 0.66
CA CYS A 219 -17.47 -14.94 1.56
C CYS A 219 -17.05 -15.56 2.90
N TYR A 220 -16.02 -14.98 3.50
CA TYR A 220 -15.48 -15.36 4.80
C TYR A 220 -15.27 -14.11 5.65
N ALA A 221 -15.50 -14.22 6.95
CA ALA A 221 -15.32 -13.14 7.88
C ALA A 221 -14.36 -13.52 9.01
N ASP A 222 -13.62 -12.53 9.50
CA ASP A 222 -12.90 -12.66 10.75
C ASP A 222 -13.90 -12.68 11.93
N PRO A 223 -13.81 -13.67 12.84
CA PRO A 223 -14.73 -13.76 13.99
C PRO A 223 -14.72 -12.50 14.88
N ALA A 224 -13.59 -11.79 14.97
CA ALA A 224 -13.50 -10.55 15.74
C ALA A 224 -14.26 -9.40 15.04
N ALA A 225 -14.20 -9.34 13.71
CA ALA A 225 -14.95 -8.36 12.94
C ALA A 225 -16.45 -8.55 13.07
N LEU A 226 -16.95 -9.80 13.09
CA LEU A 226 -18.37 -10.09 13.31
C LEU A 226 -18.87 -9.60 14.67
N ARG A 227 -18.03 -9.70 15.71
CA ARG A 227 -18.39 -9.16 17.05
C ARG A 227 -18.42 -7.64 17.13
N SER A 228 -17.94 -6.97 16.11
CA SER A 228 -17.86 -5.49 16.04
C SER A 228 -18.75 -4.86 14.97
N VAL A 229 -19.69 -5.63 14.41
CA VAL A 229 -20.58 -5.15 13.32
C VAL A 229 -21.44 -3.95 13.72
N ASP A 230 -21.83 -3.86 14.99
CA ASP A 230 -22.64 -2.76 15.52
C ASP A 230 -21.82 -1.52 15.93
N ARG A 231 -20.50 -1.52 15.71
CA ARG A 231 -19.69 -0.34 16.02
C ARG A 231 -20.07 0.83 15.11
N PRO A 232 -20.08 2.07 15.64
CA PRO A 232 -20.36 3.24 14.84
C PRO A 232 -19.38 3.36 13.67
N VAL A 233 -19.88 3.76 12.53
CA VAL A 233 -19.05 4.10 11.36
C VAL A 233 -18.15 5.28 11.70
N THR A 234 -16.92 5.25 11.21
CA THR A 234 -15.96 6.35 11.40
C THR A 234 -16.53 7.69 10.93
N THR A 235 -16.25 8.76 11.68
CA THR A 235 -16.54 10.14 11.27
C THR A 235 -15.35 10.79 10.54
N ALA A 236 -14.26 10.07 10.35
CA ALA A 236 -13.04 10.57 9.72
C ALA A 236 -13.29 11.10 8.31
N THR A 237 -12.47 12.07 7.93
CA THR A 237 -12.43 12.65 6.57
C THR A 237 -10.98 12.72 6.12
N ALA A 238 -10.64 12.05 5.02
CA ALA A 238 -9.28 12.01 4.51
C ALA A 238 -9.24 11.82 2.99
N LEU A 239 -8.16 12.29 2.36
CA LEU A 239 -7.74 11.87 1.02
C LEU A 239 -7.01 10.53 1.16
N LEU A 240 -7.47 9.52 0.42
CA LEU A 240 -6.84 8.20 0.40
C LEU A 240 -5.84 8.10 -0.75
N SER A 241 -4.68 7.52 -0.49
CA SER A 241 -3.78 7.12 -1.58
C SER A 241 -4.49 6.14 -2.52
N PRO A 242 -4.33 6.23 -3.86
CA PRO A 242 -4.79 5.18 -4.77
C PRO A 242 -4.19 3.79 -4.48
N PHE A 243 -3.11 3.75 -3.70
CA PHE A 243 -2.43 2.53 -3.25
C PHE A 243 -2.83 2.11 -1.83
N ASP A 244 -3.82 2.77 -1.22
CA ASP A 244 -4.35 2.40 0.08
C ASP A 244 -5.06 1.05 0.03
N SER A 245 -4.85 0.21 1.06
CA SER A 245 -5.44 -1.13 1.13
C SER A 245 -6.97 -1.13 1.11
N LEU A 246 -7.60 -0.02 1.48
CA LEU A 246 -9.06 0.12 1.41
C LEU A 246 -9.56 0.18 -0.05
N VAL A 247 -8.76 0.72 -0.98
CA VAL A 247 -9.19 1.03 -2.35
C VAL A 247 -8.35 0.36 -3.45
N TRP A 248 -7.25 -0.31 -3.15
CA TRP A 248 -6.42 -0.92 -4.16
C TRP A 248 -7.09 -2.11 -4.88
N ASN A 249 -8.00 -2.84 -4.19
CA ASN A 249 -8.83 -3.88 -4.79
C ASN A 249 -10.09 -3.26 -5.40
N ARG A 250 -10.05 -3.00 -6.70
CA ARG A 250 -11.11 -2.28 -7.43
C ARG A 250 -12.47 -2.94 -7.32
N ALA A 251 -12.53 -4.27 -7.46
CA ALA A 251 -13.79 -5.02 -7.38
C ALA A 251 -14.42 -4.92 -5.98
N ARG A 252 -13.58 -4.98 -4.92
CA ARG A 252 -14.03 -4.77 -3.55
C ARG A 252 -14.48 -3.34 -3.33
N THR A 253 -13.73 -2.35 -3.80
CA THR A 253 -14.08 -0.92 -3.70
C THR A 253 -15.43 -0.64 -4.35
N ALA A 254 -15.67 -1.19 -5.54
CA ALA A 254 -16.96 -1.06 -6.22
C ALA A 254 -18.11 -1.71 -5.42
N ARG A 255 -17.89 -2.89 -4.83
CA ARG A 255 -18.92 -3.56 -4.02
C ARG A 255 -19.23 -2.83 -2.71
N LEU A 256 -18.21 -2.29 -2.03
CA LEU A 256 -18.38 -1.63 -0.74
C LEU A 256 -18.96 -0.22 -0.86
N PHE A 257 -18.52 0.51 -1.88
CA PHE A 257 -18.75 1.96 -1.96
C PHE A 257 -19.46 2.39 -3.25
N GLY A 258 -19.76 1.49 -4.18
CA GLY A 258 -20.29 1.84 -5.50
C GLY A 258 -19.29 2.63 -6.36
N LEU A 259 -18.02 2.70 -5.96
CA LEU A 259 -16.98 3.50 -6.61
C LEU A 259 -16.15 2.66 -7.57
N GLU A 260 -16.26 2.88 -8.86
CA GLU A 260 -15.33 2.34 -9.86
C GLU A 260 -14.03 3.17 -9.83
N HIS A 261 -13.07 2.72 -9.01
CA HIS A 261 -11.78 3.40 -8.87
C HIS A 261 -10.72 2.81 -9.80
N ARG A 262 -10.03 3.70 -10.54
CA ARG A 262 -8.88 3.34 -11.38
C ARG A 262 -7.81 4.41 -11.30
N LEU A 263 -6.59 4.00 -11.01
CA LEU A 263 -5.42 4.89 -11.14
C LEU A 263 -5.10 5.12 -12.63
N GLU A 264 -5.09 6.36 -13.06
CA GLU A 264 -4.86 6.75 -14.47
C GLU A 264 -3.44 7.26 -14.73
N ALA A 265 -2.50 7.06 -13.80
CA ALA A 265 -1.10 7.49 -13.94
C ALA A 265 -0.44 6.94 -15.22
N TYR A 266 -0.80 5.73 -15.64
CA TYR A 266 -0.28 5.09 -16.85
C TYR A 266 -1.19 5.31 -18.08
N THR A 267 -2.29 6.06 -17.93
CA THR A 267 -3.18 6.43 -19.04
C THR A 267 -2.64 7.69 -19.71
N PRO A 268 -2.59 7.76 -21.05
CA PRO A 268 -2.23 9.00 -21.76
C PRO A 268 -3.09 10.17 -21.29
N ALA A 269 -2.49 11.36 -21.11
CA ALA A 269 -3.14 12.51 -20.49
C ALA A 269 -4.50 12.87 -21.12
N ALA A 270 -4.61 12.81 -22.45
CA ALA A 270 -5.86 13.11 -23.17
C ALA A 270 -6.99 12.09 -22.95
N LYS A 271 -6.70 10.92 -22.38
CA LYS A 271 -7.68 9.85 -22.10
C LYS A 271 -8.03 9.73 -20.62
N ARG A 272 -7.44 10.56 -19.75
CA ARG A 272 -7.74 10.58 -18.32
C ARG A 272 -9.08 11.22 -18.06
N ILE A 273 -9.91 10.56 -17.27
CA ILE A 273 -11.23 11.03 -16.88
C ILE A 273 -11.15 11.82 -15.57
N HIS A 274 -10.44 11.25 -14.58
CA HIS A 274 -10.36 11.82 -13.23
C HIS A 274 -9.03 12.50 -12.93
N GLY A 275 -7.98 12.23 -13.70
CA GLY A 275 -6.66 12.83 -13.54
C GLY A 275 -5.53 11.83 -13.37
N TYR A 276 -4.32 12.34 -13.15
CA TYR A 276 -3.10 11.54 -13.06
C TYR A 276 -3.07 10.65 -11.80
N PHE A 277 -3.41 11.25 -10.66
CA PHE A 277 -3.31 10.61 -9.34
C PHE A 277 -4.59 10.83 -8.52
N ALA A 278 -5.74 10.53 -9.13
CA ALA A 278 -7.04 10.78 -8.51
C ALA A 278 -7.17 10.02 -7.17
N MET A 279 -7.21 10.78 -6.08
CA MET A 279 -7.30 10.31 -4.70
C MET A 279 -8.76 10.27 -4.26
N PRO A 280 -9.30 9.10 -3.84
CA PRO A 280 -10.65 9.04 -3.25
C PRO A 280 -10.73 9.86 -1.96
N VAL A 281 -11.88 10.51 -1.73
CA VAL A 281 -12.20 11.23 -0.50
C VAL A 281 -13.09 10.35 0.36
N LEU A 282 -12.55 9.84 1.46
CA LEU A 282 -13.32 9.19 2.51
C LEU A 282 -13.95 10.25 3.42
N HIS A 283 -15.26 10.17 3.65
CA HIS A 283 -15.99 11.01 4.59
C HIS A 283 -17.10 10.23 5.26
N LYS A 284 -17.02 10.08 6.59
CA LYS A 284 -18.03 9.38 7.40
C LYS A 284 -18.37 7.96 6.89
N GLY A 285 -17.33 7.23 6.46
CA GLY A 285 -17.47 5.86 5.98
C GLY A 285 -17.86 5.71 4.50
N GLU A 286 -18.04 6.81 3.76
CA GLU A 286 -18.39 6.81 2.34
C GLU A 286 -17.26 7.39 1.48
N LEU A 287 -17.12 6.92 0.24
CA LEU A 287 -16.25 7.52 -0.76
C LEU A 287 -17.08 8.51 -1.59
N ILE A 288 -16.98 9.79 -1.26
CA ILE A 288 -17.89 10.87 -1.74
C ILE A 288 -17.40 11.58 -2.99
N ALA A 289 -16.10 11.50 -3.29
CA ALA A 289 -15.46 12.21 -4.39
C ALA A 289 -14.09 11.64 -4.70
N ARG A 290 -13.49 12.12 -5.79
CA ARG A 290 -12.06 11.97 -6.13
C ARG A 290 -11.43 13.33 -6.34
N VAL A 291 -10.20 13.49 -5.93
CA VAL A 291 -9.41 14.70 -6.17
C VAL A 291 -8.13 14.31 -6.90
N ASP A 292 -7.85 14.88 -8.06
CA ASP A 292 -6.53 14.83 -8.69
C ASP A 292 -5.69 16.00 -8.18
N PRO A 293 -4.79 15.77 -7.19
CA PRO A 293 -4.05 16.85 -6.58
C PRO A 293 -2.77 17.15 -7.33
N GLY A 294 -2.22 18.32 -7.02
CA GLY A 294 -0.87 18.73 -7.38
C GLY A 294 -0.33 19.73 -6.38
N ARG A 295 0.92 20.08 -6.52
CA ARG A 295 1.57 21.13 -5.73
C ARG A 295 2.28 22.11 -6.66
N GLU A 296 2.02 23.39 -6.48
CA GLU A 296 2.70 24.47 -7.19
C GLU A 296 3.21 25.49 -6.14
N GLY A 297 4.51 25.42 -5.86
CA GLY A 297 5.11 26.21 -4.78
C GLY A 297 4.46 25.92 -3.42
N SER A 298 3.86 26.92 -2.80
CA SER A 298 3.13 26.81 -1.54
C SER A 298 1.63 26.51 -1.71
N THR A 299 1.14 26.28 -2.94
CA THR A 299 -0.28 26.04 -3.23
C THR A 299 -0.55 24.56 -3.44
N LEU A 300 -1.55 24.02 -2.72
CA LEU A 300 -2.17 22.75 -3.08
C LEU A 300 -3.15 23.00 -4.22
N VAL A 301 -2.96 22.33 -5.35
CA VAL A 301 -3.81 22.45 -6.52
C VAL A 301 -4.70 21.22 -6.64
N ALA A 302 -6.02 21.38 -6.48
CA ALA A 302 -7.00 20.39 -6.88
C ALA A 302 -7.28 20.56 -8.39
N LYS A 303 -6.49 19.91 -9.22
CA LYS A 303 -6.61 19.97 -10.69
C LYS A 303 -7.98 19.55 -11.17
N HIS A 304 -8.53 18.51 -10.55
CA HIS A 304 -9.88 18.05 -10.81
C HIS A 304 -10.50 17.48 -9.53
N VAL A 305 -11.67 17.95 -9.17
CA VAL A 305 -12.54 17.37 -8.14
C VAL A 305 -13.74 16.74 -8.83
N THR A 306 -13.93 15.42 -8.69
CA THR A 306 -15.09 14.70 -9.22
C THR A 306 -15.92 14.18 -8.05
N PHE A 307 -17.15 14.68 -7.88
CA PHE A 307 -18.09 14.14 -6.90
C PHE A 307 -18.77 12.87 -7.40
N GLU A 308 -18.91 11.89 -6.53
CA GLU A 308 -19.64 10.65 -6.81
C GLU A 308 -21.12 10.86 -6.49
N VAL A 309 -21.92 11.16 -7.51
CA VAL A 309 -23.34 11.47 -7.34
C VAL A 309 -24.21 10.75 -8.37
N ALA A 310 -25.25 10.07 -7.90
CA ALA A 310 -26.14 9.30 -8.76
C ALA A 310 -27.04 10.20 -9.64
N ASN A 311 -27.45 11.38 -9.17
CA ASN A 311 -28.46 12.21 -9.81
C ASN A 311 -28.04 13.68 -10.05
N GLY A 312 -26.74 13.97 -10.14
CA GLY A 312 -26.21 15.30 -10.41
C GLY A 312 -26.31 16.33 -9.26
N ALA A 313 -27.07 16.03 -8.21
CA ALA A 313 -27.15 16.89 -7.02
C ALA A 313 -26.09 16.49 -6.00
N VAL A 314 -25.16 17.38 -5.67
CA VAL A 314 -24.10 17.12 -4.69
C VAL A 314 -24.59 17.50 -3.29
N PRO A 315 -24.65 16.54 -2.33
CA PRO A 315 -25.04 16.84 -0.96
C PRO A 315 -24.11 17.86 -0.29
N ARG A 316 -24.66 18.71 0.57
CA ARG A 316 -23.85 19.68 1.34
C ARG A 316 -22.78 19.02 2.20
N SER A 317 -23.07 17.82 2.76
CA SER A 317 -22.11 17.02 3.51
C SER A 317 -20.92 16.61 2.65
N ALA A 318 -21.13 16.21 1.40
CA ALA A 318 -20.05 15.84 0.50
C ALA A 318 -19.18 17.08 0.15
N ILE A 319 -19.79 18.25 -0.10
CA ILE A 319 -19.06 19.49 -0.33
C ILE A 319 -18.20 19.86 0.88
N SER A 320 -18.76 19.82 2.10
CA SER A 320 -18.01 20.10 3.32
C SER A 320 -16.93 19.05 3.59
N GLY A 321 -17.20 17.77 3.28
CA GLY A 321 -16.23 16.69 3.39
C GLY A 321 -15.02 16.90 2.48
N VAL A 322 -15.23 17.23 1.20
CA VAL A 322 -14.14 17.55 0.27
C VAL A 322 -13.35 18.78 0.72
N ALA A 323 -14.04 19.85 1.15
CA ALA A 323 -13.37 21.05 1.66
C ALA A 323 -12.50 20.74 2.88
N THR A 324 -13.01 19.93 3.83
CA THR A 324 -12.27 19.48 5.01
C THR A 324 -11.04 18.64 4.62
N ALA A 325 -11.21 17.68 3.70
CA ALA A 325 -10.11 16.84 3.23
C ALA A 325 -8.99 17.67 2.59
N LEU A 326 -9.35 18.65 1.76
CA LEU A 326 -8.39 19.55 1.10
C LEU A 326 -7.66 20.45 2.11
N LYS A 327 -8.37 21.03 3.09
CA LYS A 327 -7.78 21.85 4.15
C LYS A 327 -6.78 21.05 4.99
N ASN A 328 -7.19 19.88 5.42
CA ASN A 328 -6.33 18.99 6.22
C ASN A 328 -5.07 18.60 5.44
N ALA A 329 -5.22 18.20 4.17
CA ALA A 329 -4.09 17.85 3.33
C ALA A 329 -3.17 19.05 3.06
N SER A 330 -3.73 20.23 2.78
CA SER A 330 -2.99 21.48 2.59
C SER A 330 -2.13 21.80 3.81
N SER A 331 -2.75 21.79 4.99
CA SER A 331 -2.05 22.01 6.27
C SER A 331 -0.92 20.99 6.48
N TRP A 332 -1.20 19.71 6.25
CA TRP A 332 -0.21 18.64 6.46
C TRP A 332 1.02 18.75 5.57
N ILE A 333 0.83 19.14 4.30
CA ILE A 333 1.95 19.32 3.36
C ILE A 333 2.61 20.71 3.46
N GLY A 334 2.16 21.56 4.39
CA GLY A 334 2.68 22.92 4.59
C GLY A 334 2.34 23.86 3.43
N SER A 335 1.18 23.68 2.77
CA SER A 335 0.67 24.61 1.78
C SER A 335 -0.12 25.73 2.46
N THR A 336 0.04 26.97 1.98
CA THR A 336 -0.67 28.16 2.49
C THR A 336 -1.97 28.41 1.76
N ASP A 337 -2.08 27.91 0.52
CA ASP A 337 -3.21 28.17 -0.36
C ASP A 337 -3.75 26.88 -0.97
N ILE A 338 -5.06 26.94 -1.33
CA ILE A 338 -5.75 25.89 -2.07
C ILE A 338 -6.35 26.48 -3.32
N ARG A 339 -5.98 25.96 -4.49
CA ARG A 339 -6.59 26.32 -5.77
C ARG A 339 -7.36 25.14 -6.34
N ILE A 340 -8.54 25.41 -6.91
CA ILE A 340 -9.35 24.42 -7.62
C ILE A 340 -9.43 24.80 -9.09
N ASP A 341 -8.94 23.93 -9.97
CA ASP A 341 -8.96 24.20 -11.41
C ASP A 341 -10.29 23.74 -12.02
N ARG A 342 -10.75 22.53 -11.73
CA ARG A 342 -11.98 21.94 -12.27
C ARG A 342 -12.81 21.21 -11.21
N VAL A 343 -14.14 21.26 -11.35
CA VAL A 343 -15.10 20.50 -10.51
C VAL A 343 -16.12 19.82 -11.40
N THR A 344 -16.47 18.59 -11.11
CA THR A 344 -17.54 17.85 -11.77
C THR A 344 -18.49 17.29 -10.71
N PRO A 345 -19.80 17.55 -10.78
CA PRO A 345 -20.47 18.47 -11.69
C PRO A 345 -20.15 19.93 -11.38
N ASP A 346 -20.20 20.80 -12.39
CA ASP A 346 -19.80 22.23 -12.26
C ASP A 346 -20.65 23.00 -11.24
N VAL A 347 -21.90 22.59 -11.06
CA VAL A 347 -22.81 23.19 -10.05
C VAL A 347 -22.22 23.16 -8.63
N ALA A 348 -21.33 22.23 -8.32
CA ALA A 348 -20.66 22.12 -7.02
C ALA A 348 -19.49 23.11 -6.84
N ARG A 349 -19.01 23.75 -7.90
CA ARG A 349 -17.83 24.61 -7.86
C ARG A 349 -17.99 25.78 -6.89
N LYS A 350 -19.05 26.56 -7.05
CA LYS A 350 -19.31 27.74 -6.18
C LYS A 350 -19.48 27.31 -4.70
N PRO A 351 -20.32 26.31 -4.37
CA PRO A 351 -20.44 25.81 -3.00
C PRO A 351 -19.13 25.33 -2.39
N LEU A 352 -18.30 24.64 -3.18
CA LEU A 352 -17.01 24.13 -2.70
C LEU A 352 -16.02 25.27 -2.40
N LEU A 353 -15.91 26.26 -3.28
CA LEU A 353 -15.09 27.45 -3.03
C LEU A 353 -15.57 28.24 -1.79
N ALA A 354 -16.87 28.36 -1.58
CA ALA A 354 -17.43 28.99 -0.38
C ALA A 354 -17.13 28.18 0.89
N ALA A 355 -17.09 26.84 0.81
CA ALA A 355 -16.73 25.99 1.94
C ALA A 355 -15.22 26.05 2.27
N LEU A 356 -14.38 26.28 1.28
CA LEU A 356 -12.94 26.48 1.49
C LEU A 356 -12.61 27.83 2.12
N ALA A 357 -13.37 28.87 1.81
CA ALA A 357 -13.18 30.24 2.34
C ALA A 357 -13.58 30.41 3.81
N ARG A 358 -14.36 29.49 4.37
CA ARG A 358 -14.75 29.45 5.81
C ARG A 358 -13.69 28.79 6.67
#